data_ea3e093ef2cd81ccad4c62f2490cb937
#
_entry.id   ea3e093ef2cd81ccad4c62f2490cb937
#
_cell.length_a   1.000
_cell.length_b   1.000
_cell.length_c   1.000
_cell.angle_alpha   90.00
_cell.angle_beta   90.00
_cell.angle_gamma   90.00
#
_symmetry.space_group_name_H-M   'P 1'
#
loop_
_entity.id
_entity.type
_entity.pdbx_description
1 polymer ?
#
loop_
_entity_poly.entity_id
_entity_poly.type
_entity_poly.pdbx_seq_one_letter_code
_entity_poly.pdbx_strand_id
1 'polypeptide(L)'
;MIDLNDLALEIRKLHDRIRTSVVNSCENARLEELSEIEQDTAGDTIYGIDRISEDELLEFFETNIAGTCPVVLIAEGMEQGKVVLPRGATEEDAVWRIIVDPIDGTRGLMYQKRSAWILTGVAPNLGDNTRLHDIQFAIQTEIPIVKQHLSDQIWSCKGQGVTAVRHN
;
A
#
# COMPACT_ATOMS: atom_id res chain seq x y z
N MET A 1 -6.45 -2.49 -21.53
CA MET A 1 -5.47 -1.69 -20.73
C MET A 1 -6.28 -0.94 -19.72
N ILE A 2 -6.01 -1.13 -18.43
CA ILE A 2 -6.70 -0.41 -17.36
C ILE A 2 -6.35 1.08 -17.45
N ASP A 3 -7.32 1.96 -17.45
CA ASP A 3 -7.07 3.39 -17.39
C ASP A 3 -6.75 3.86 -15.96
N LEU A 4 -6.31 5.10 -15.80
CA LEU A 4 -5.90 5.62 -14.50
C LEU A 4 -7.07 5.68 -13.50
N ASN A 5 -8.29 5.94 -13.95
CA ASN A 5 -9.45 6.06 -13.06
C ASN A 5 -9.86 4.68 -12.53
N ASP A 6 -9.88 3.68 -13.41
CA ASP A 6 -10.16 2.30 -13.02
C ASP A 6 -9.08 1.76 -12.08
N LEU A 7 -7.79 2.03 -12.38
CA LEU A 7 -6.68 1.68 -11.50
C LEU A 7 -6.79 2.37 -10.13
N ALA A 8 -7.13 3.66 -10.12
CA ALA A 8 -7.33 4.42 -8.88
C ALA A 8 -8.47 3.83 -8.03
N LEU A 9 -9.55 3.36 -8.68
CA LEU A 9 -10.65 2.68 -7.99
C LEU A 9 -10.19 1.36 -7.35
N GLU A 10 -9.43 0.54 -8.09
CA GLU A 10 -8.90 -0.72 -7.54
C GLU A 10 -7.92 -0.46 -6.38
N ILE A 11 -7.03 0.53 -6.50
CA ILE A 11 -6.12 0.89 -5.41
C ILE A 11 -6.88 1.37 -4.17
N ARG A 12 -7.98 2.11 -4.32
CA ARG A 12 -8.82 2.49 -3.18
C ARG A 12 -9.43 1.27 -2.48
N LYS A 13 -9.91 0.27 -3.22
CA LYS A 13 -10.39 -1.00 -2.65
C LYS A 13 -9.28 -1.75 -1.92
N LEU A 14 -8.06 -1.77 -2.47
CA LEU A 14 -6.90 -2.34 -1.80
C LEU A 14 -6.63 -1.65 -0.46
N HIS A 15 -6.63 -0.31 -0.43
CA HIS A 15 -6.45 0.45 0.80
C HIS A 15 -7.50 0.12 1.85
N ASP A 16 -8.78 0.00 1.45
CA ASP A 16 -9.87 -0.41 2.35
C ASP A 16 -9.67 -1.83 2.88
N ARG A 17 -9.17 -2.75 2.04
CA ARG A 17 -8.87 -4.13 2.43
C ARG A 17 -7.73 -4.20 3.45
N ILE A 18 -6.57 -3.57 3.15
CA ILE A 18 -5.43 -3.52 4.07
C ILE A 18 -5.84 -2.88 5.41
N ARG A 19 -6.51 -1.71 5.35
CA ARG A 19 -7.01 -1.05 6.57
C ARG A 19 -7.85 -2.00 7.42
N THR A 20 -8.81 -2.69 6.82
CA THR A 20 -9.71 -3.61 7.53
C THR A 20 -8.95 -4.80 8.12
N SER A 21 -8.04 -5.39 7.37
CA SER A 21 -7.22 -6.52 7.80
C SER A 21 -6.34 -6.14 8.99
N VAL A 22 -5.65 -4.99 8.89
CA VAL A 22 -4.75 -4.52 9.96
C VAL A 22 -5.53 -4.14 11.23
N VAL A 23 -6.67 -3.45 11.10
CA VAL A 23 -7.54 -3.11 12.25
C VAL A 23 -8.02 -4.38 12.95
N ASN A 24 -8.54 -5.36 12.20
CA ASN A 24 -8.99 -6.63 12.76
C ASN A 24 -7.84 -7.39 13.46
N SER A 25 -6.64 -7.35 12.90
CA SER A 25 -5.46 -7.95 13.51
C SER A 25 -5.09 -7.26 14.82
N CYS A 26 -5.10 -5.92 14.85
CA CYS A 26 -4.85 -5.15 16.06
C CYS A 26 -5.90 -5.38 17.17
N GLU A 27 -7.16 -5.68 16.79
CA GLU A 27 -8.23 -5.97 17.75
C GLU A 27 -8.15 -7.39 18.32
N ASN A 28 -7.73 -8.36 17.53
CA ASN A 28 -7.84 -9.79 17.85
C ASN A 28 -6.52 -10.44 18.27
N ALA A 29 -5.38 -9.93 17.81
CA ALA A 29 -4.08 -10.50 18.13
C ALA A 29 -3.52 -9.94 19.44
N ARG A 30 -2.65 -10.74 20.08
CA ARG A 30 -1.86 -10.25 21.20
C ARG A 30 -0.79 -9.28 20.69
N LEU A 31 -0.51 -8.26 21.49
CA LEU A 31 0.51 -7.27 21.14
C LEU A 31 1.88 -7.92 20.87
N GLU A 32 2.21 -8.97 21.63
CA GLU A 32 3.44 -9.74 21.45
C GLU A 32 3.56 -10.36 20.06
N GLU A 33 2.46 -10.92 19.52
CA GLU A 33 2.42 -11.57 18.21
C GLU A 33 2.63 -10.55 17.08
N LEU A 34 1.99 -9.38 17.21
CA LEU A 34 2.09 -8.31 16.20
C LEU A 34 3.43 -7.57 16.23
N SER A 35 4.08 -7.54 17.40
CA SER A 35 5.35 -6.87 17.62
C SER A 35 6.58 -7.78 17.48
N GLU A 36 6.38 -9.04 17.09
CA GLU A 36 7.49 -9.93 16.77
C GLU A 36 8.29 -9.38 15.59
N ILE A 37 9.60 -9.31 15.78
CA ILE A 37 10.51 -8.83 14.74
C ILE A 37 10.77 -9.99 13.79
N GLU A 38 10.24 -9.89 12.57
CA GLU A 38 10.44 -10.86 11.49
C GLU A 38 11.81 -10.67 10.83
N GLN A 39 12.20 -9.42 10.64
CA GLN A 39 13.48 -9.07 10.03
C GLN A 39 14.02 -7.76 10.60
N ASP A 40 15.32 -7.75 10.93
CA ASP A 40 16.02 -6.54 11.37
C ASP A 40 17.22 -6.31 10.44
N THR A 41 17.13 -5.27 9.62
CA THR A 41 18.19 -4.85 8.70
C THR A 41 18.68 -3.45 9.06
N ALA A 42 19.85 -3.04 8.55
CA ALA A 42 20.43 -1.74 8.87
C ALA A 42 19.57 -0.58 8.31
N GLY A 43 18.52 -0.21 9.03
CA GLY A 43 17.62 0.89 8.72
C GLY A 43 16.13 0.55 8.83
N ASP A 44 15.76 -0.72 8.67
CA ASP A 44 14.35 -1.15 8.64
C ASP A 44 14.13 -2.35 9.54
N THR A 45 13.14 -2.24 10.41
CA THR A 45 12.66 -3.32 11.27
C THR A 45 11.27 -3.72 10.81
N ILE A 46 11.13 -4.95 10.26
CA ILE A 46 9.86 -5.50 9.80
C ILE A 46 9.22 -6.28 10.94
N TYR A 47 7.99 -5.97 11.25
CA TYR A 47 7.18 -6.59 12.28
C TYR A 47 6.15 -7.54 11.68
N GLY A 48 5.61 -8.45 12.49
CA GLY A 48 4.58 -9.40 12.04
C GLY A 48 3.35 -8.73 11.43
N ILE A 49 2.99 -7.52 11.87
CA ILE A 49 1.89 -6.75 11.30
C ILE A 49 2.18 -6.25 9.86
N ASP A 50 3.43 -5.93 9.54
CA ASP A 50 3.82 -5.48 8.20
C ASP A 50 3.62 -6.60 7.19
N ARG A 51 3.94 -7.85 7.57
CA ARG A 51 3.76 -9.02 6.73
C ARG A 51 2.31 -9.27 6.34
N ILE A 52 1.36 -9.04 7.25
CA ILE A 52 -0.08 -9.17 6.94
C ILE A 52 -0.45 -8.25 5.79
N SER A 53 0.03 -7.02 5.81
CA SER A 53 -0.26 -6.04 4.77
C SER A 53 0.49 -6.29 3.46
N GLU A 54 1.70 -6.84 3.51
CA GLU A 54 2.47 -7.23 2.31
C GLU A 54 1.80 -8.39 1.56
N ASP A 55 1.33 -9.41 2.28
CA ASP A 55 0.61 -10.55 1.69
C ASP A 55 -0.69 -10.09 1.01
N GLU A 56 -1.47 -9.22 1.67
CA GLU A 56 -2.68 -8.61 1.12
C GLU A 56 -2.38 -7.77 -0.14
N LEU A 57 -1.30 -7.02 -0.12
CA LEU A 57 -0.84 -6.21 -1.24
C LEU A 57 -0.56 -7.08 -2.47
N LEU A 58 0.29 -8.08 -2.35
CA LEU A 58 0.70 -8.94 -3.46
C LEU A 58 -0.49 -9.73 -4.03
N GLU A 59 -1.29 -10.36 -3.17
CA GLU A 59 -2.48 -11.11 -3.58
C GLU A 59 -3.46 -10.23 -4.35
N PHE A 60 -3.70 -9.01 -3.86
CA PHE A 60 -4.62 -8.08 -4.50
C PHE A 60 -4.14 -7.68 -5.90
N PHE A 61 -2.86 -7.31 -6.02
CA PHE A 61 -2.30 -6.92 -7.30
C PHE A 61 -2.32 -8.06 -8.32
N GLU A 62 -1.97 -9.28 -7.92
CA GLU A 62 -2.02 -10.45 -8.80
C GLU A 62 -3.45 -10.74 -9.26
N THR A 63 -4.42 -10.65 -8.37
CA THR A 63 -5.81 -11.04 -8.65
C THR A 63 -6.60 -9.97 -9.42
N ASN A 64 -6.44 -8.70 -9.04
CA ASN A 64 -7.34 -7.63 -9.49
C ASN A 64 -6.75 -6.73 -10.58
N ILE A 65 -5.43 -6.59 -10.64
CA ILE A 65 -4.78 -5.60 -11.51
C ILE A 65 -3.91 -6.27 -12.58
N ALA A 66 -2.99 -7.13 -12.17
CA ALA A 66 -1.91 -7.63 -13.02
C ALA A 66 -2.38 -8.47 -14.21
N GLY A 67 -3.52 -9.16 -14.10
CA GLY A 67 -4.11 -9.93 -15.19
C GLY A 67 -4.58 -9.08 -16.38
N THR A 68 -4.85 -7.79 -16.14
CA THR A 68 -5.32 -6.85 -17.19
C THR A 68 -4.27 -5.81 -17.56
N CYS A 69 -3.35 -5.52 -16.66
CA CYS A 69 -2.35 -4.49 -16.82
C CYS A 69 -1.07 -4.84 -16.05
N PRO A 70 0.02 -5.24 -16.74
CA PRO A 70 1.30 -5.45 -16.09
C PRO A 70 1.78 -4.17 -15.38
N VAL A 71 2.32 -4.35 -14.16
CA VAL A 71 2.79 -3.25 -13.31
C VAL A 71 4.14 -3.56 -12.69
N VAL A 72 4.92 -2.52 -12.41
CA VAL A 72 6.06 -2.58 -11.48
C VAL A 72 5.57 -2.10 -10.14
N LEU A 73 5.55 -2.98 -9.15
CA LEU A 73 5.20 -2.68 -7.79
C LEU A 73 6.48 -2.49 -6.96
N ILE A 74 6.56 -1.39 -6.23
CA ILE A 74 7.67 -1.02 -5.33
C ILE A 74 7.08 -0.89 -3.94
N ALA A 75 7.53 -1.72 -3.00
CA ALA A 75 7.14 -1.62 -1.60
C ALA A 75 8.30 -2.00 -0.69
N GLU A 76 8.25 -1.51 0.55
CA GLU A 76 9.14 -1.94 1.61
C GLU A 76 8.98 -3.45 1.85
N GLY A 77 10.04 -4.13 2.27
CA GLY A 77 10.01 -5.59 2.52
C GLY A 77 10.20 -6.46 1.28
N MET A 78 10.07 -5.95 0.06
CA MET A 78 10.30 -6.74 -1.15
C MET A 78 11.79 -7.07 -1.35
N GLU A 79 12.10 -8.33 -1.67
CA GLU A 79 13.45 -8.91 -1.75
C GLU A 79 14.44 -8.09 -2.61
N GLN A 80 13.96 -7.39 -3.65
CA GLN A 80 14.73 -6.49 -4.50
C GLN A 80 14.18 -5.05 -4.51
N GLY A 81 13.35 -4.69 -3.52
CA GLY A 81 12.68 -3.41 -3.46
C GLY A 81 11.57 -3.24 -4.51
N LYS A 82 11.41 -4.17 -5.45
CA LYS A 82 10.35 -4.15 -6.48
C LYS A 82 10.00 -5.55 -6.99
N VAL A 83 8.79 -5.68 -7.53
CA VAL A 83 8.34 -6.87 -8.26
C VAL A 83 7.59 -6.45 -9.52
N VAL A 84 7.72 -7.25 -10.60
CA VAL A 84 6.91 -7.08 -11.81
C VAL A 84 5.76 -8.08 -11.76
N LEU A 85 4.55 -7.61 -11.95
CA LEU A 85 3.33 -8.43 -11.94
C LEU A 85 2.56 -8.26 -13.26
N PRO A 86 1.94 -9.33 -13.84
CA PRO A 86 1.94 -10.69 -13.31
C PRO A 86 3.32 -11.33 -13.36
N ARG A 87 3.55 -12.35 -12.54
CA ARG A 87 4.84 -13.06 -12.53
C ARG A 87 5.17 -13.59 -13.93
N GLY A 88 6.38 -13.31 -14.40
CA GLY A 88 6.86 -13.66 -15.74
C GLY A 88 6.73 -12.55 -16.78
N ALA A 89 6.03 -11.46 -16.49
CA ALA A 89 6.11 -10.25 -17.28
C ALA A 89 7.47 -9.55 -17.09
N THR A 90 7.89 -8.78 -18.10
CA THR A 90 9.09 -7.96 -18.02
C THR A 90 8.76 -6.55 -17.55
N GLU A 91 9.78 -5.82 -17.08
CA GLU A 91 9.58 -4.42 -16.66
C GLU A 91 9.16 -3.53 -17.85
N GLU A 92 9.58 -3.85 -19.05
CA GLU A 92 9.20 -3.15 -20.29
C GLU A 92 7.73 -3.36 -20.66
N ASP A 93 7.13 -4.48 -20.26
CA ASP A 93 5.70 -4.76 -20.49
C ASP A 93 4.80 -3.95 -19.55
N ALA A 94 5.34 -3.50 -18.43
CA ALA A 94 4.58 -2.79 -17.42
C ALA A 94 4.18 -1.37 -17.87
N VAL A 95 2.92 -1.05 -17.70
CA VAL A 95 2.34 0.28 -18.04
C VAL A 95 2.51 1.26 -16.89
N TRP A 96 2.34 0.77 -15.67
CA TRP A 96 2.38 1.58 -14.45
C TRP A 96 3.50 1.15 -13.54
N ARG A 97 4.09 2.13 -12.87
CA ARG A 97 5.01 1.96 -11.75
C ARG A 97 4.32 2.49 -10.50
N ILE A 98 4.16 1.63 -9.52
CA ILE A 98 3.35 1.89 -8.33
C ILE A 98 4.24 1.75 -7.11
N ILE A 99 4.34 2.80 -6.30
CA ILE A 99 5.03 2.76 -5.01
C ILE A 99 3.99 2.70 -3.90
N VAL A 100 4.18 1.77 -2.96
CA VAL A 100 3.29 1.57 -1.83
C VAL A 100 4.10 1.47 -0.55
N ASP A 101 3.68 2.21 0.46
CA ASP A 101 4.01 1.93 1.86
C ASP A 101 2.72 1.42 2.51
N PRO A 102 2.63 0.12 2.82
CA PRO A 102 1.39 -0.46 3.32
C PRO A 102 1.08 -0.06 4.77
N ILE A 103 2.09 0.30 5.59
CA ILE A 103 1.88 0.79 6.96
C ILE A 103 2.96 1.81 7.36
N ASP A 104 2.88 3.04 6.89
CA ASP A 104 3.72 4.12 7.46
C ASP A 104 3.31 4.39 8.92
N GLY A 105 4.23 4.18 9.84
CA GLY A 105 4.01 4.40 11.27
C GLY A 105 3.66 3.15 12.07
N THR A 106 4.04 1.95 11.62
CA THR A 106 3.82 0.64 12.24
C THR A 106 4.05 0.64 13.75
N ARG A 107 5.20 1.13 14.21
CA ARG A 107 5.53 1.18 15.66
C ARG A 107 4.51 2.00 16.46
N GLY A 108 4.05 3.12 15.90
CA GLY A 108 3.04 3.97 16.56
C GLY A 108 1.69 3.27 16.68
N LEU A 109 1.29 2.56 15.64
CA LEU A 109 0.06 1.78 15.58
C LEU A 109 0.10 0.59 16.56
N MET A 110 1.15 -0.24 16.53
CA MET A 110 1.29 -1.39 17.41
C MET A 110 1.13 -1.05 18.88
N TYR A 111 1.75 0.03 19.32
CA TYR A 111 1.64 0.49 20.72
C TYR A 111 0.40 1.36 20.98
N GLN A 112 -0.53 1.45 20.03
CA GLN A 112 -1.79 2.21 20.14
C GLN A 112 -1.57 3.67 20.57
N LYS A 113 -0.47 4.27 20.11
CA LYS A 113 -0.10 5.66 20.41
C LYS A 113 -0.60 6.65 19.38
N ARG A 114 -0.65 6.23 18.11
CA ARG A 114 -1.13 7.01 16.97
C ARG A 114 -1.55 6.10 15.84
N SER A 115 -2.43 6.59 14.98
CA SER A 115 -2.77 5.95 13.71
C SER A 115 -1.54 5.82 12.80
N ALA A 116 -1.59 4.86 11.88
CA ALA A 116 -0.67 4.70 10.76
C ALA A 116 -1.35 5.10 9.45
N TRP A 117 -0.61 5.04 8.34
CA TRP A 117 -1.12 5.41 7.03
C TRP A 117 -0.68 4.41 5.96
N ILE A 118 -1.60 4.07 5.06
CA ILE A 118 -1.28 3.40 3.82
C ILE A 118 -1.01 4.50 2.78
N LEU A 119 0.13 4.46 2.12
CA LEU A 119 0.52 5.47 1.13
C LEU A 119 0.72 4.80 -0.23
N THR A 120 0.12 5.35 -1.29
CA THR A 120 0.35 4.85 -2.65
C THR A 120 0.51 6.00 -3.65
N GLY A 121 1.50 5.87 -4.51
CA GLY A 121 1.72 6.73 -5.67
C GLY A 121 1.76 5.91 -6.95
N VAL A 122 1.08 6.37 -8.00
CA VAL A 122 1.02 5.73 -9.32
C VAL A 122 1.61 6.66 -10.37
N ALA A 123 2.60 6.18 -11.09
CA ALA A 123 3.24 6.89 -12.21
C ALA A 123 3.24 6.02 -13.47
N PRO A 124 3.27 6.61 -14.68
CA PRO A 124 3.63 5.88 -15.88
C PRO A 124 4.99 5.20 -15.71
N ASN A 125 5.13 3.99 -16.23
CA ASN A 125 6.41 3.30 -16.18
C ASN A 125 7.37 3.88 -17.24
N LEU A 126 8.35 4.66 -16.78
CA LEU A 126 9.44 5.21 -17.60
C LEU A 126 10.76 4.49 -17.29
N GLY A 127 10.69 3.26 -16.81
CA GLY A 127 11.86 2.50 -16.35
C GLY A 127 12.61 3.25 -15.26
N ASP A 128 13.92 3.23 -15.33
CA ASP A 128 14.79 3.91 -14.36
C ASP A 128 14.72 5.46 -14.40
N ASN A 129 13.98 6.02 -15.37
CA ASN A 129 13.74 7.45 -15.45
C ASN A 129 12.47 7.90 -14.72
N THR A 130 11.66 6.99 -14.20
CA THR A 130 10.46 7.33 -13.41
C THR A 130 10.86 8.09 -12.14
N ARG A 131 10.19 9.21 -11.86
CA ARG A 131 10.46 10.09 -10.71
C ARG A 131 9.17 10.38 -9.95
N LEU A 132 9.27 10.86 -8.72
CA LEU A 132 8.10 11.23 -7.90
C LEU A 132 7.22 12.30 -8.56
N HIS A 133 7.79 13.19 -9.37
CA HIS A 133 7.01 14.21 -10.08
C HIS A 133 6.18 13.65 -11.24
N ASP A 134 6.41 12.40 -11.65
CA ASP A 134 5.63 11.69 -12.67
C ASP A 134 4.36 11.07 -12.10
N ILE A 135 4.19 11.06 -10.78
CA ILE A 135 2.98 10.55 -10.12
C ILE A 135 1.74 11.25 -10.70
N GLN A 136 0.81 10.43 -11.20
CA GLN A 136 -0.46 10.86 -11.78
C GLN A 136 -1.63 10.68 -10.81
N PHE A 137 -1.53 9.73 -9.88
CA PHE A 137 -2.49 9.47 -8.83
C PHE A 137 -1.76 9.20 -7.53
N ALA A 138 -2.24 9.80 -6.44
CA ALA A 138 -1.74 9.56 -5.10
C ALA A 138 -2.92 9.39 -4.14
N ILE A 139 -2.75 8.47 -3.18
CA ILE A 139 -3.74 8.20 -2.14
C ILE A 139 -3.05 7.92 -0.82
N GLN A 140 -3.69 8.36 0.26
CA GLN A 140 -3.36 7.96 1.61
C GLN A 140 -4.63 7.52 2.35
N THR A 141 -4.53 6.48 3.15
CA THR A 141 -5.65 5.96 3.95
C THR A 141 -5.18 5.76 5.39
N GLU A 142 -5.89 6.35 6.32
CA GLU A 142 -5.59 6.23 7.74
C GLU A 142 -5.98 4.83 8.26
N ILE A 143 -5.04 4.18 8.96
CA ILE A 143 -5.28 2.98 9.76
C ILE A 143 -5.47 3.45 11.21
N PRO A 144 -6.71 3.44 11.73
CA PRO A 144 -7.01 3.99 13.05
C PRO A 144 -6.47 3.06 14.16
N ILE A 145 -6.19 3.65 15.32
CA ILE A 145 -6.00 2.87 16.56
C ILE A 145 -7.35 2.29 17.01
N VAL A 146 -7.34 1.23 17.82
CA VAL A 146 -8.54 0.50 18.25
C VAL A 146 -9.60 1.38 18.93
N LYS A 147 -9.20 2.46 19.57
CA LYS A 147 -10.14 3.40 20.24
C LYS A 147 -10.59 4.57 19.37
N GLN A 148 -10.12 4.64 18.11
CA GLN A 148 -10.48 5.72 17.19
C GLN A 148 -11.67 5.28 16.33
N HIS A 149 -12.74 6.08 16.34
CA HIS A 149 -13.97 5.75 15.60
C HIS A 149 -13.97 6.24 14.15
N LEU A 150 -13.15 7.23 13.83
CA LEU A 150 -13.11 7.86 12.51
C LEU A 150 -11.72 7.71 11.91
N SER A 151 -11.68 7.49 10.60
CA SER A 151 -10.44 7.49 9.82
C SER A 151 -10.68 8.10 8.44
N ASP A 152 -9.66 8.67 7.84
CA ASP A 152 -9.78 9.39 6.57
C ASP A 152 -9.08 8.61 5.43
N GLN A 153 -9.71 8.62 4.25
CA GLN A 153 -9.07 8.25 2.99
C GLN A 153 -9.03 9.48 2.09
N ILE A 154 -7.86 9.86 1.59
CA ILE A 154 -7.64 11.10 0.85
C ILE A 154 -6.87 10.77 -0.43
N TRP A 155 -7.34 11.27 -1.57
CA TRP A 155 -6.66 11.02 -2.86
C TRP A 155 -6.77 12.21 -3.81
N SER A 156 -5.89 12.21 -4.81
CA SER A 156 -5.89 13.17 -5.90
C SER A 156 -5.33 12.57 -7.18
N CYS A 157 -5.92 12.94 -8.33
CA CYS A 157 -5.29 12.80 -9.63
C CYS A 157 -4.57 14.09 -10.01
N LYS A 158 -3.45 13.99 -10.71
CA LYS A 158 -2.65 15.15 -11.15
C LYS A 158 -3.49 16.12 -11.95
N GLY A 159 -3.44 17.38 -11.56
CA GLY A 159 -4.24 18.45 -12.19
C GLY A 159 -5.69 18.52 -11.73
N GLN A 160 -6.12 17.65 -10.80
CA GLN A 160 -7.44 17.69 -10.19
C GLN A 160 -7.34 18.12 -8.71
N GLY A 161 -8.48 18.45 -8.12
CA GLY A 161 -8.55 18.73 -6.69
C GLY A 161 -8.36 17.49 -5.83
N VAL A 162 -8.26 17.70 -4.52
CA VAL A 162 -8.20 16.62 -3.53
C VAL A 162 -9.61 16.16 -3.16
N THR A 163 -9.82 14.87 -3.08
CA THR A 163 -11.06 14.26 -2.57
C THR A 163 -10.74 13.54 -1.25
N ALA A 164 -11.63 13.65 -0.28
CA ALA A 164 -11.53 12.97 1.00
C ALA A 164 -12.84 12.27 1.35
N VAL A 165 -12.74 11.08 1.93
CA VAL A 165 -13.86 10.32 2.50
C VAL A 165 -13.51 9.94 3.93
N ARG A 166 -14.48 10.06 4.82
CA ARG A 166 -14.34 9.63 6.20
C ARG A 166 -15.08 8.33 6.43
N HIS A 167 -14.37 7.36 6.97
CA HIS A 167 -14.91 6.08 7.43
C HIS A 167 -15.24 6.16 8.91
N ASN A 168 -16.33 5.46 9.28
CA ASN A 168 -16.77 5.29 10.67
C ASN A 168 -16.84 3.80 11.00
#